data_ab66ac9f4af7627a9aa7f2d622def7f7
#
_entry.id   ab66ac9f4af7627a9aa7f2d622def7f7
#
_cell.length_a   1.000
_cell.length_b   1.000
_cell.length_c   1.000
_cell.angle_alpha   90.00
_cell.angle_beta   90.00
_cell.angle_gamma   90.00
#
_symmetry.space_group_name_H-M   'P 1'
#
loop_
_entity.id
_entity.type
_entity.pdbx_description
1 polymer ?
#
loop_
_entity_poly.entity_id
_entity_poly.type
_entity_poly.pdbx_seq_one_letter_code
_entity_poly.pdbx_strand_id
1 'polypeptide(L)'
;ATESYLPYQSWCDRQEQFDPDLYAVGDRFSEWLMQHWDHLHANSKRMVFNILPNKAVDLKREGVVNLVLVIDNLGWSFSEMLRGLFQERGYFLAGAEPYLAMLPSETEISKKCLLAGAVGYQAIDDKTYKGMIEKGWVPYFSDNAFRYISDIGSLSAVETIDAVTYVVNYLAVDKALHKSADEIGMPHRDHIYH
;
A
#
# COMPACT_ATOMS: atom_id res chain seq x y z
N ALA A 1 0.45 17.15 5.69
CA ALA A 1 1.13 16.63 4.50
C ALA A 1 0.13 16.31 3.38
N THR A 2 -0.92 15.53 3.66
CA THR A 2 -1.88 15.05 2.63
C THR A 2 -2.74 16.15 2.01
N GLU A 3 -2.94 17.27 2.67
CA GLU A 3 -3.81 18.36 2.18
C GLU A 3 -3.04 19.44 1.39
N SER A 4 -1.74 19.50 1.52
CA SER A 4 -0.94 20.55 0.87
C SER A 4 0.35 20.01 0.26
N TYR A 5 1.23 19.38 1.04
CA TYR A 5 2.54 18.94 0.56
C TYR A 5 2.44 17.90 -0.56
N LEU A 6 1.74 16.80 -0.33
CA LEU A 6 1.64 15.72 -1.34
C LEU A 6 0.89 16.15 -2.61
N PRO A 7 -0.23 16.90 -2.55
CA PRO A 7 -0.85 17.43 -3.76
C PRO A 7 0.05 18.39 -4.54
N TYR A 8 0.81 19.25 -3.84
CA TYR A 8 1.74 20.17 -4.50
C TYR A 8 2.91 19.43 -5.13
N GLN A 9 3.51 18.48 -4.43
CA GLN A 9 4.53 17.59 -4.99
C GLN A 9 4.02 16.89 -6.25
N SER A 10 2.84 16.29 -6.19
CA SER A 10 2.23 15.61 -7.34
C SER A 10 1.97 16.57 -8.51
N TRP A 11 1.66 17.83 -8.24
CA TRP A 11 1.52 18.85 -9.27
C TRP A 11 2.87 19.17 -9.90
N CYS A 12 3.92 19.39 -9.11
CA CYS A 12 5.29 19.64 -9.59
C CYS A 12 5.77 18.45 -10.46
N ASP A 13 5.57 17.23 -10.01
CA ASP A 13 5.95 16.01 -10.74
C ASP A 13 5.27 15.94 -12.11
N ARG A 14 3.98 16.26 -12.17
CA ARG A 14 3.23 16.28 -13.46
C ARG A 14 3.67 17.38 -14.41
N GLN A 15 4.15 18.50 -13.88
CA GLN A 15 4.67 19.62 -14.67
C GLN A 15 6.16 19.47 -14.99
N GLU A 16 6.82 18.42 -14.51
CA GLU A 16 8.28 18.24 -14.58
C GLU A 16 9.04 19.44 -13.99
N GLN A 17 8.44 20.07 -12.97
CA GLN A 17 8.96 21.26 -12.35
C GLN A 17 9.73 20.91 -11.08
N PHE A 18 10.99 21.34 -11.04
CA PHE A 18 11.79 21.25 -9.82
C PHE A 18 11.50 22.44 -8.92
N ASP A 19 11.11 22.18 -7.68
CA ASP A 19 10.94 23.21 -6.65
C ASP A 19 11.90 22.93 -5.47
N PRO A 20 12.96 23.77 -5.31
CA PRO A 20 13.92 23.58 -4.22
C PRO A 20 13.31 23.67 -2.82
N ASP A 21 12.28 24.51 -2.64
CA ASP A 21 11.63 24.67 -1.34
C ASP A 21 10.85 23.39 -0.96
N LEU A 22 10.27 22.70 -1.93
CA LEU A 22 9.62 21.42 -1.73
C LEU A 22 10.61 20.36 -1.20
N TYR A 23 11.79 20.28 -1.80
CA TYR A 23 12.84 19.35 -1.33
C TYR A 23 13.35 19.73 0.06
N ALA A 24 13.57 21.02 0.33
CA ALA A 24 13.96 21.48 1.65
C ALA A 24 12.92 21.18 2.75
N VAL A 25 11.64 21.14 2.41
CA VAL A 25 10.57 20.68 3.32
C VAL A 25 10.68 19.19 3.55
N GLY A 26 10.93 18.41 2.50
CA GLY A 26 11.13 16.96 2.56
C GLY A 26 12.32 16.59 3.44
N ASP A 27 13.45 17.26 3.29
CA ASP A 27 14.65 17.05 4.10
C ASP A 27 14.39 17.33 5.58
N ARG A 28 13.79 18.48 5.90
CA ARG A 28 13.43 18.82 7.28
C ARG A 28 12.44 17.83 7.89
N PHE A 29 11.49 17.33 7.10
CA PHE A 29 10.59 16.30 7.56
C PHE A 29 11.31 14.98 7.83
N SER A 30 12.26 14.60 6.98
CA SER A 30 13.07 13.40 7.15
C SER A 30 13.93 13.48 8.41
N GLU A 31 14.58 14.61 8.66
CA GLU A 31 15.34 14.84 9.89
C GLU A 31 14.44 14.75 11.13
N TRP A 32 13.29 15.41 11.09
CA TRP A 32 12.31 15.35 12.17
C TRP A 32 11.81 13.92 12.40
N LEU A 33 11.52 13.18 11.33
CA LEU A 33 11.06 11.79 11.39
C LEU A 33 12.10 10.90 12.08
N MET A 34 13.37 11.04 11.70
CA MET A 34 14.46 10.27 12.32
C MET A 34 14.60 10.56 13.81
N GLN A 35 14.48 11.83 14.21
CA GLN A 35 14.55 12.23 15.63
C GLN A 35 13.38 11.70 16.46
N HIS A 36 12.20 11.49 15.85
CA HIS A 36 10.98 11.09 16.54
C HIS A 36 10.56 9.65 16.27
N TRP A 37 11.38 8.90 15.53
CA TRP A 37 11.01 7.57 15.03
C TRP A 37 10.58 6.62 16.14
N ASP A 38 11.36 6.49 17.21
CA ASP A 38 11.06 5.56 18.30
C ASP A 38 9.70 5.87 18.95
N HIS A 39 9.40 7.15 19.12
CA HIS A 39 8.11 7.58 19.67
C HIS A 39 6.96 7.28 18.71
N LEU A 40 7.12 7.59 17.43
CA LEU A 40 6.11 7.34 16.41
C LEU A 40 5.85 5.84 16.24
N HIS A 41 6.92 5.05 16.16
CA HIS A 41 6.83 3.62 16.01
C HIS A 41 6.11 2.96 17.19
N ALA A 42 6.38 3.41 18.42
CA ALA A 42 5.77 2.85 19.62
C ALA A 42 4.32 3.29 19.85
N ASN A 43 3.96 4.51 19.43
CA ASN A 43 2.70 5.14 19.85
C ASN A 43 1.74 5.48 18.70
N SER A 44 2.21 5.54 17.46
CA SER A 44 1.35 5.92 16.33
C SER A 44 0.40 4.79 15.94
N LYS A 45 -0.91 5.09 15.96
CA LYS A 45 -1.93 4.21 15.40
C LYS A 45 -1.88 4.13 13.86
N ARG A 46 -1.11 5.00 13.22
CA ARG A 46 -0.97 5.10 11.77
C ARG A 46 0.36 4.52 11.25
N MET A 47 0.91 3.54 11.93
CA MET A 47 1.97 2.71 11.37
C MET A 47 1.39 1.68 10.39
N VAL A 48 2.17 1.31 9.38
CA VAL A 48 1.76 0.37 8.31
C VAL A 48 1.22 -0.95 8.86
N PHE A 49 1.76 -1.45 9.95
CA PHE A 49 1.30 -2.68 10.61
C PHE A 49 -0.04 -2.53 11.33
N ASN A 50 -0.53 -1.30 11.52
CA ASN A 50 -1.84 -1.02 12.12
C ASN A 50 -2.96 -0.87 11.09
N ILE A 51 -2.67 -0.94 9.79
CA ILE A 51 -3.71 -0.83 8.75
C ILE A 51 -4.75 -1.93 8.94
N LEU A 52 -4.33 -3.17 9.06
CA LEU A 52 -5.24 -4.29 9.22
C LEU A 52 -6.05 -4.22 10.53
N PRO A 53 -5.43 -4.04 11.71
CA PRO A 53 -6.20 -3.86 12.95
C PRO A 53 -7.23 -2.73 12.87
N ASN A 54 -6.87 -1.60 12.26
CA ASN A 54 -7.75 -0.44 12.14
C ASN A 54 -8.94 -0.69 11.19
N LYS A 55 -8.75 -1.51 10.17
CA LYS A 55 -9.78 -1.81 9.15
C LYS A 55 -10.55 -3.11 9.40
N ALA A 56 -10.13 -3.91 10.38
CA ALA A 56 -10.74 -5.22 10.65
C ALA A 56 -12.26 -5.17 10.88
N VAL A 57 -12.75 -4.13 11.55
CA VAL A 57 -14.19 -3.95 11.79
C VAL A 57 -14.94 -3.71 10.48
N ASP A 58 -14.39 -2.90 9.59
CA ASP A 58 -15.01 -2.60 8.29
C ASP A 58 -15.02 -3.83 7.38
N LEU A 59 -13.94 -4.63 7.43
CA LEU A 59 -13.80 -5.84 6.62
C LEU A 59 -14.68 -7.00 7.10
N LYS A 60 -15.23 -6.94 8.33
CA LYS A 60 -16.11 -7.99 8.90
C LYS A 60 -17.60 -7.79 8.64
N ARG A 61 -18.00 -6.82 7.80
CA ARG A 61 -19.42 -6.57 7.53
C ARG A 61 -20.08 -7.77 6.84
N GLU A 62 -21.19 -8.23 7.40
CA GLU A 62 -21.97 -9.32 6.80
C GLU A 62 -22.50 -8.94 5.41
N GLY A 63 -22.50 -9.93 4.51
CA GLY A 63 -23.01 -9.76 3.15
C GLY A 63 -22.16 -8.89 2.23
N VAL A 64 -20.95 -8.50 2.66
CA VAL A 64 -20.01 -7.70 1.87
C VAL A 64 -18.80 -8.55 1.52
N VAL A 65 -18.44 -8.55 0.24
CA VAL A 65 -17.19 -9.12 -0.24
C VAL A 65 -16.16 -8.00 -0.31
N ASN A 66 -15.04 -8.19 0.35
CA ASN A 66 -13.97 -7.21 0.38
C ASN A 66 -12.85 -7.57 -0.59
N LEU A 67 -12.34 -6.58 -1.29
CA LEU A 67 -11.12 -6.67 -2.08
C LEU A 67 -10.06 -5.75 -1.47
N VAL A 68 -9.00 -6.35 -0.92
CA VAL A 68 -7.82 -5.61 -0.45
C VAL A 68 -6.76 -5.68 -1.55
N LEU A 69 -6.58 -4.60 -2.27
CA LEU A 69 -5.60 -4.51 -3.33
C LEU A 69 -4.33 -3.85 -2.79
N VAL A 70 -3.24 -4.62 -2.74
CA VAL A 70 -1.91 -4.13 -2.36
C VAL A 70 -1.14 -3.84 -3.64
N ILE A 71 -0.96 -2.57 -3.95
CA ILE A 71 -0.21 -2.12 -5.12
C ILE A 71 1.15 -1.64 -4.64
N ASP A 72 2.18 -2.41 -4.99
CA ASP A 72 3.54 -2.12 -4.60
C ASP A 72 4.13 -1.02 -5.49
N ASN A 73 4.87 -0.09 -4.85
CA ASN A 73 5.59 1.00 -5.52
C ASN A 73 4.72 2.00 -6.30
N LEU A 74 3.43 2.11 -5.96
CA LEU A 74 2.55 3.10 -6.56
C LEU A 74 2.73 4.45 -5.84
N GLY A 75 3.30 5.43 -6.54
CA GLY A 75 3.50 6.77 -6.00
C GLY A 75 2.20 7.51 -5.71
N TRP A 76 2.22 8.41 -4.73
CA TRP A 76 1.07 9.24 -4.37
C TRP A 76 0.52 10.07 -5.52
N SER A 77 1.38 10.49 -6.47
CA SER A 77 1.00 11.23 -7.67
C SER A 77 -0.06 10.54 -8.53
N PHE A 78 -0.18 9.21 -8.43
CA PHE A 78 -1.20 8.43 -9.14
C PHE A 78 -2.53 8.30 -8.39
N SER A 79 -2.64 8.77 -7.16
CA SER A 79 -3.85 8.63 -6.34
C SER A 79 -5.08 9.29 -6.97
N GLU A 80 -4.92 10.48 -7.56
CA GLU A 80 -6.02 11.18 -8.23
C GLU A 80 -6.46 10.48 -9.53
N MET A 81 -5.52 9.96 -10.30
CA MET A 81 -5.82 9.16 -11.49
C MET A 81 -6.61 7.90 -11.11
N LEU A 82 -6.16 7.16 -10.11
CA LEU A 82 -6.87 5.98 -9.62
C LEU A 82 -8.28 6.33 -9.13
N ARG A 83 -8.40 7.43 -8.39
CA ARG A 83 -9.71 7.94 -7.96
C ARG A 83 -10.64 8.13 -9.15
N GLY A 84 -10.18 8.84 -10.19
CA GLY A 84 -10.95 9.06 -11.41
C GLY A 84 -11.39 7.77 -12.07
N LEU A 85 -10.46 6.84 -12.25
CA LEU A 85 -10.72 5.53 -12.86
C LEU A 85 -11.75 4.69 -12.10
N PHE A 86 -11.72 4.72 -10.77
CA PHE A 86 -12.72 4.04 -9.95
C PHE A 86 -14.08 4.72 -10.03
N GLN A 87 -14.12 6.06 -9.99
CA GLN A 87 -15.38 6.83 -10.11
C GLN A 87 -16.06 6.63 -11.46
N GLU A 88 -15.30 6.63 -12.57
CA GLU A 88 -15.82 6.34 -13.91
C GLU A 88 -16.45 4.96 -14.01
N ARG A 89 -16.05 4.02 -13.18
CA ARG A 89 -16.61 2.66 -13.08
C ARG A 89 -17.70 2.52 -12.03
N GLY A 90 -18.17 3.63 -11.46
CA GLY A 90 -19.26 3.66 -10.49
C GLY A 90 -18.85 3.31 -9.05
N TYR A 91 -17.56 3.26 -8.73
CA TYR A 91 -17.10 3.07 -7.36
C TYR A 91 -17.10 4.40 -6.59
N PHE A 92 -17.46 4.34 -5.33
CA PHE A 92 -17.39 5.48 -4.43
C PHE A 92 -16.14 5.39 -3.56
N LEU A 93 -15.36 6.48 -3.52
CA LEU A 93 -14.19 6.57 -2.64
C LEU A 93 -14.60 7.22 -1.31
N ALA A 94 -14.58 6.46 -0.24
CA ALA A 94 -14.93 6.93 1.10
C ALA A 94 -13.87 7.84 1.73
N GLY A 95 -12.59 7.69 1.34
CA GLY A 95 -11.49 8.51 1.84
C GLY A 95 -10.12 7.96 1.47
N ALA A 96 -9.07 8.72 1.81
CA ALA A 96 -7.68 8.29 1.73
C ALA A 96 -6.98 8.62 3.05
N GLU A 97 -6.30 7.66 3.63
CA GLU A 97 -5.61 7.79 4.90
C GLU A 97 -4.12 7.45 4.73
N PRO A 98 -3.20 8.35 5.11
CA PRO A 98 -1.78 8.07 5.09
C PRO A 98 -1.37 7.21 6.28
N TYR A 99 -0.45 6.28 6.05
CA TYR A 99 0.23 5.50 7.08
C TYR A 99 1.73 5.63 6.92
N LEU A 100 2.44 5.55 8.05
CA LEU A 100 3.90 5.57 8.08
C LEU A 100 4.43 4.16 7.74
N ALA A 101 5.30 4.08 6.76
CA ALA A 101 6.05 2.87 6.47
C ALA A 101 7.01 2.55 7.62
N MET A 102 7.56 1.34 7.62
CA MET A 102 8.69 1.01 8.49
C MET A 102 9.95 1.74 8.02
N LEU A 103 10.92 1.93 8.91
CA LEU A 103 12.26 2.38 8.53
C LEU A 103 13.26 1.22 8.72
N PRO A 104 14.08 0.96 7.71
CA PRO A 104 14.05 1.52 6.35
C PRO A 104 12.75 1.19 5.61
N SER A 105 12.32 2.08 4.72
CA SER A 105 11.02 1.97 4.00
C SER A 105 11.05 0.94 2.86
N GLU A 106 11.87 -0.07 3.00
CA GLU A 106 11.99 -1.15 2.01
C GLU A 106 10.72 -1.99 1.95
N THR A 107 10.35 -2.41 0.75
CA THR A 107 9.21 -3.31 0.49
C THR A 107 9.30 -4.58 1.31
N GLU A 108 10.50 -5.17 1.41
CA GLU A 108 10.77 -6.39 2.16
C GLU A 108 10.35 -6.27 3.64
N ILE A 109 10.51 -5.10 4.24
CA ILE A 109 10.16 -4.85 5.65
C ILE A 109 8.71 -4.35 5.76
N SER A 110 8.39 -3.25 5.10
CA SER A 110 7.10 -2.57 5.25
C SER A 110 5.92 -3.42 4.78
N LYS A 111 6.08 -4.13 3.65
CA LYS A 111 5.04 -5.01 3.11
C LYS A 111 4.79 -6.23 3.97
N LYS A 112 5.84 -6.81 4.54
CA LYS A 112 5.70 -7.92 5.49
C LYS A 112 4.96 -7.47 6.75
N CYS A 113 5.31 -6.31 7.30
CA CYS A 113 4.59 -5.74 8.44
C CYS A 113 3.12 -5.45 8.12
N LEU A 114 2.82 -4.91 6.94
CA LEU A 114 1.46 -4.71 6.45
C LEU A 114 0.68 -6.03 6.40
N LEU A 115 1.25 -7.03 5.75
CA LEU A 115 0.59 -8.31 5.50
C LEU A 115 0.49 -9.18 6.76
N ALA A 116 1.44 -9.06 7.68
CA ALA A 116 1.37 -9.72 8.98
C ALA A 116 0.46 -9.00 9.98
N GLY A 117 0.16 -7.71 9.76
CA GLY A 117 -0.59 -6.89 10.72
C GLY A 117 0.16 -6.72 12.05
N ALA A 118 1.48 -6.85 12.05
CA ALA A 118 2.31 -6.83 13.25
C ALA A 118 3.72 -6.29 12.96
N VAL A 119 4.33 -5.71 13.99
CA VAL A 119 5.74 -5.23 13.95
C VAL A 119 6.72 -6.40 13.83
N GLY A 120 6.45 -7.45 14.57
CA GLY A 120 7.33 -8.61 14.70
C GLY A 120 7.10 -9.65 13.61
N TYR A 121 7.02 -9.27 12.34
CA TYR A 121 6.81 -10.22 11.24
C TYR A 121 7.88 -11.34 11.21
N GLN A 122 9.09 -11.07 11.70
CA GLN A 122 10.16 -12.07 11.83
C GLN A 122 9.80 -13.19 12.82
N ALA A 123 8.92 -12.91 13.79
CA ALA A 123 8.43 -13.91 14.72
C ALA A 123 7.37 -14.82 14.10
N ILE A 124 6.85 -14.46 12.92
CA ILE A 124 5.94 -15.30 12.16
C ILE A 124 6.81 -16.29 11.39
N ASP A 125 6.79 -17.55 11.83
CA ASP A 125 7.54 -18.64 11.19
C ASP A 125 6.89 -19.02 9.85
N ASP A 126 6.98 -18.10 8.90
CA ASP A 126 6.57 -18.29 7.52
C ASP A 126 7.32 -17.32 6.60
N LYS A 127 7.82 -17.83 5.49
CA LYS A 127 8.55 -17.05 4.49
C LYS A 127 7.65 -16.59 3.34
N THR A 128 6.40 -17.02 3.30
CA THR A 128 5.47 -16.70 2.22
C THR A 128 4.51 -15.59 2.64
N TYR A 129 4.16 -14.71 1.73
CA TYR A 129 3.14 -13.69 1.99
C TYR A 129 1.79 -14.32 2.35
N LYS A 130 1.45 -15.44 1.73
CA LYS A 130 0.24 -16.19 2.05
C LYS A 130 0.22 -16.60 3.52
N GLY A 131 1.29 -17.27 3.99
CA GLY A 131 1.38 -17.69 5.38
C GLY A 131 1.43 -16.54 6.37
N MET A 132 2.07 -15.41 6.02
CA MET A 132 2.05 -14.20 6.85
C MET A 132 0.63 -13.66 7.03
N ILE A 133 -0.14 -13.60 5.94
CA ILE A 133 -1.54 -13.16 5.97
C ILE A 133 -2.37 -14.13 6.79
N GLU A 134 -2.26 -15.43 6.55
CA GLU A 134 -2.98 -16.46 7.30
C GLU A 134 -2.74 -16.35 8.80
N LYS A 135 -1.49 -16.22 9.23
CA LYS A 135 -1.13 -16.12 10.65
C LYS A 135 -1.47 -14.74 11.25
N GLY A 136 -1.23 -13.66 10.51
CA GLY A 136 -1.46 -12.30 11.00
C GLY A 136 -2.93 -11.90 11.03
N TRP A 137 -3.75 -12.44 10.12
CA TRP A 137 -5.16 -12.06 9.96
C TRP A 137 -6.14 -12.96 10.68
N VAL A 138 -5.77 -14.22 10.98
CA VAL A 138 -6.62 -15.16 11.75
C VAL A 138 -7.19 -14.54 13.03
N PRO A 139 -6.47 -13.75 13.82
CA PRO A 139 -7.06 -13.10 15.01
C PRO A 139 -8.23 -12.15 14.68
N TYR A 140 -8.30 -11.66 13.47
CA TYR A 140 -9.31 -10.68 13.02
C TYR A 140 -10.43 -11.31 12.19
N PHE A 141 -10.19 -12.49 11.59
CA PHE A 141 -11.15 -13.17 10.74
C PHE A 141 -11.29 -14.65 11.18
N SER A 142 -12.49 -15.20 11.02
CA SER A 142 -12.70 -16.62 11.17
C SER A 142 -11.96 -17.42 10.07
N ASP A 143 -11.64 -18.67 10.35
CA ASP A 143 -11.07 -19.58 9.38
C ASP A 143 -11.87 -19.58 8.07
N ASN A 144 -11.18 -19.56 6.95
CA ASN A 144 -11.73 -19.47 5.59
C ASN A 144 -12.38 -18.12 5.20
N ALA A 145 -12.28 -17.07 6.03
CA ALA A 145 -12.87 -15.78 5.69
C ALA A 145 -12.08 -15.01 4.62
N PHE A 146 -10.84 -15.39 4.31
CA PHE A 146 -10.03 -14.68 3.31
C PHE A 146 -9.30 -15.61 2.34
N ARG A 147 -8.98 -15.07 1.17
CA ARG A 147 -8.18 -15.73 0.13
C ARG A 147 -7.06 -14.80 -0.35
N TYR A 148 -5.84 -15.30 -0.34
CA TYR A 148 -4.69 -14.59 -0.90
C TYR A 148 -4.51 -14.93 -2.37
N ILE A 149 -4.34 -13.89 -3.19
CA ILE A 149 -4.10 -13.97 -4.62
C ILE A 149 -2.77 -13.27 -4.91
N SER A 150 -1.79 -14.04 -5.35
CA SER A 150 -0.43 -13.55 -5.60
C SER A 150 -0.28 -12.79 -6.92
N ASP A 151 -1.25 -12.95 -7.83
CA ASP A 151 -1.26 -12.29 -9.14
C ASP A 151 -2.70 -11.94 -9.53
N ILE A 152 -2.90 -10.70 -9.99
CA ILE A 152 -4.22 -10.21 -10.41
C ILE A 152 -4.81 -11.02 -11.57
N GLY A 153 -3.98 -11.60 -12.42
CA GLY A 153 -4.42 -12.51 -13.47
C GLY A 153 -5.19 -13.72 -12.94
N SER A 154 -4.82 -14.17 -11.75
CA SER A 154 -5.51 -15.27 -11.06
C SER A 154 -6.87 -14.86 -10.50
N LEU A 155 -7.16 -13.56 -10.37
CA LEU A 155 -8.47 -13.08 -9.92
C LEU A 155 -9.56 -13.39 -10.95
N SER A 156 -9.24 -13.33 -12.23
CA SER A 156 -10.18 -13.66 -13.33
C SER A 156 -10.54 -15.15 -13.37
N ALA A 157 -9.76 -16.01 -12.75
CA ALA A 157 -10.01 -17.45 -12.63
C ALA A 157 -10.86 -17.83 -11.40
N VAL A 158 -11.27 -16.84 -10.61
CA VAL A 158 -12.20 -17.06 -9.48
C VAL A 158 -13.62 -17.24 -10.03
N GLU A 159 -14.04 -18.46 -10.25
CA GLU A 159 -15.38 -18.78 -10.78
C GLU A 159 -16.48 -18.63 -9.74
N THR A 160 -16.15 -18.80 -8.47
CA THR A 160 -17.06 -18.68 -7.33
C THR A 160 -16.49 -17.83 -6.23
N ILE A 161 -17.32 -16.97 -5.66
CA ILE A 161 -16.96 -16.17 -4.49
C ILE A 161 -17.08 -17.09 -3.27
N ASP A 162 -15.94 -17.59 -2.80
CA ASP A 162 -15.82 -18.57 -1.71
C ASP A 162 -15.20 -17.98 -0.42
N ALA A 163 -14.88 -16.69 -0.44
CA ALA A 163 -14.33 -15.97 0.71
C ALA A 163 -14.97 -14.59 0.88
N VAL A 164 -14.92 -14.08 2.11
CA VAL A 164 -15.42 -12.73 2.43
C VAL A 164 -14.41 -11.65 2.07
N THR A 165 -13.13 -11.96 2.13
CA THR A 165 -12.05 -11.01 1.85
C THR A 165 -11.01 -11.63 0.92
N TYR A 166 -10.77 -10.94 -0.18
CA TYR A 166 -9.71 -11.28 -1.13
C TYR A 166 -8.56 -10.29 -0.97
N VAL A 167 -7.36 -10.80 -0.76
CA VAL A 167 -6.14 -10.00 -0.67
C VAL A 167 -5.32 -10.23 -1.92
N VAL A 168 -5.22 -9.22 -2.76
CA VAL A 168 -4.51 -9.28 -4.05
C VAL A 168 -3.22 -8.48 -3.96
N ASN A 169 -2.10 -9.13 -4.24
CA ASN A 169 -0.80 -8.50 -4.34
C ASN A 169 -0.50 -8.15 -5.80
N TYR A 170 -0.56 -6.85 -6.12
CA TYR A 170 -0.35 -6.36 -7.48
C TYR A 170 1.08 -5.84 -7.65
N LEU A 171 1.90 -6.59 -8.38
CA LEU A 171 3.33 -6.32 -8.56
C LEU A 171 3.67 -5.70 -9.91
N ALA A 172 2.70 -5.41 -10.77
CA ALA A 172 3.01 -4.97 -12.13
C ALA A 172 3.72 -3.60 -12.16
N VAL A 173 3.32 -2.68 -11.28
CA VAL A 173 3.96 -1.36 -11.15
C VAL A 173 5.41 -1.50 -10.72
N ASP A 174 5.66 -2.25 -9.65
CA ASP A 174 7.01 -2.50 -9.15
C ASP A 174 7.90 -3.17 -10.21
N LYS A 175 7.39 -4.21 -10.88
CA LYS A 175 8.12 -4.89 -11.97
C LYS A 175 8.41 -3.97 -13.16
N ALA A 176 7.49 -3.07 -13.50
CA ALA A 176 7.69 -2.11 -14.58
C ALA A 176 8.81 -1.12 -14.22
N LEU A 177 8.83 -0.62 -12.99
CA LEU A 177 9.86 0.30 -12.51
C LEU A 177 11.25 -0.36 -12.45
N HIS A 178 11.33 -1.60 -11.98
CA HIS A 178 12.59 -2.34 -11.99
C HIS A 178 13.12 -2.61 -13.41
N LYS A 179 12.25 -2.95 -14.35
CA LYS A 179 12.67 -3.13 -15.75
C LYS A 179 13.17 -1.83 -16.38
N SER A 180 12.54 -0.70 -16.09
CA SER A 180 12.94 0.60 -16.62
C SER A 180 14.29 1.08 -16.07
N ALA A 181 14.68 0.65 -14.89
CA ALA A 181 16.01 0.95 -14.34
C ALA A 181 17.11 0.20 -15.11
N ASP A 182 16.81 -0.97 -15.67
CA ASP A 182 17.72 -1.77 -16.49
C ASP A 182 17.70 -1.34 -17.97
N GLU A 183 16.60 -0.80 -18.48
CA GLU A 183 16.42 -0.26 -19.83
C GLU A 183 16.66 1.26 -19.81
N ILE A 184 17.91 1.67 -19.90
CA ILE A 184 18.37 3.06 -19.90
C ILE A 184 17.57 3.88 -20.93
N GLY A 185 16.72 4.78 -20.50
CA GLY A 185 16.20 5.88 -21.29
C GLY A 185 14.71 6.15 -21.31
N MET A 186 13.86 5.34 -20.69
CA MET A 186 12.45 5.72 -20.54
C MET A 186 12.16 6.34 -19.17
N PRO A 187 11.50 7.51 -19.12
CA PRO A 187 11.04 8.09 -17.86
C PRO A 187 10.12 7.11 -17.12
N HIS A 188 10.31 6.92 -15.83
CA HIS A 188 9.46 6.06 -14.97
C HIS A 188 7.95 6.26 -15.20
N ARG A 189 7.56 7.43 -15.61
CA ARG A 189 6.19 7.86 -15.86
C ARG A 189 5.51 7.09 -16.99
N ASP A 190 6.23 6.81 -18.08
CA ASP A 190 5.66 6.22 -19.30
C ASP A 190 5.30 4.75 -19.09
N HIS A 191 5.95 4.07 -18.13
CA HIS A 191 5.65 2.68 -17.79
C HIS A 191 4.37 2.48 -16.96
N ILE A 192 3.86 3.53 -16.35
CA ILE A 192 2.66 3.45 -15.49
C ILE A 192 1.39 3.74 -16.29
N TYR A 193 1.50 4.42 -17.43
CA TYR A 193 0.36 4.77 -18.29
C TYR A 193 0.04 3.73 -19.38
N HIS A 194 0.89 2.74 -19.58
CA HIS A 194 0.71 1.62 -20.52
C HIS A 194 0.38 0.32 -19.79
#